data_ead31b845871ce6feb6a2224ebf7ee1d
#
_entry.id   ead31b845871ce6feb6a2224ebf7ee1d
#
_cell.length_a   1.000
_cell.length_b   1.000
_cell.length_c   1.000
_cell.angle_alpha   90.00
_cell.angle_beta   90.00
_cell.angle_gamma   90.00
#
_symmetry.space_group_name_H-M   'P 1'
#
loop_
_entity.id
_entity.type
_entity.pdbx_description
1 polymer ?
#
loop_
_entity_poly.entity_id
_entity_poly.type
_entity_poly.pdbx_seq_one_letter_code
_entity_poly.pdbx_strand_id
1 'polypeptide(L)'
;MTRRFTLCRNGFTLIELVVAISISAILVSFMAMFITTSVQAYFAQSRRATLLDSSDTVVRMLASDVRTALPNSVRLINNGSFVGIELLTTTDVAEYRDAATSPDPRGVDFSQPDSNFSTLGTFGTLPIPAGYYLSIGNAGTPGQDAYELTHVITPNGAAITASTDVTYPGEDDVSLGSPMTFNFPSPTHKLFLVSGPTAYLCDTGAQTLTRFSGYSIATTTSTHNTAAKLYADGATGALVAQNVASCQFDIVAAASASVGQLVILRLLLSSGGDNLQIMQEMPAENVP
;
A
#
# COMPACT_ATOMS: atom_id res chain seq x y z
N MET A 1 -42.48 7.70 81.04
CA MET A 1 -43.50 8.10 80.03
C MET A 1 -43.02 7.81 78.65
N THR A 2 -43.42 6.68 78.11
CA THR A 2 -42.98 6.20 76.75
C THR A 2 -44.10 6.48 75.76
N ARG A 3 -43.93 7.45 74.88
CA ARG A 3 -44.86 7.75 73.78
C ARG A 3 -44.69 6.67 72.68
N ARG A 4 -45.71 5.83 72.49
CA ARG A 4 -45.83 4.94 71.35
C ARG A 4 -46.33 5.75 70.11
N PHE A 5 -45.48 5.88 69.08
CA PHE A 5 -45.93 6.36 67.79
C PHE A 5 -46.66 5.21 67.06
N THR A 6 -47.97 5.35 66.89
CA THR A 6 -48.79 4.52 66.04
C THR A 6 -48.62 4.98 64.59
N LEU A 7 -47.88 4.24 63.78
CA LEU A 7 -47.82 4.43 62.35
C LEU A 7 -49.17 3.99 61.75
N CYS A 8 -49.99 4.95 61.28
CA CYS A 8 -51.16 4.67 60.49
C CYS A 8 -50.69 4.03 59.17
N ARG A 9 -50.94 2.75 58.98
CA ARG A 9 -50.81 2.05 57.69
C ARG A 9 -52.04 2.38 56.86
N ASN A 10 -51.94 3.37 55.98
CA ASN A 10 -52.94 3.59 54.93
C ASN A 10 -52.80 2.46 53.87
N GLY A 11 -53.88 1.69 53.66
CA GLY A 11 -53.93 0.68 52.61
C GLY A 11 -54.10 1.35 51.26
N PHE A 12 -53.38 0.79 50.24
CA PHE A 12 -53.49 1.24 48.84
C PHE A 12 -54.89 0.92 48.31
N THR A 13 -55.49 1.86 47.61
CA THR A 13 -56.80 1.64 46.95
C THR A 13 -56.54 0.97 45.56
N LEU A 14 -57.46 0.15 45.10
CA LEU A 14 -57.37 -0.53 43.80
C LEU A 14 -57.24 0.48 42.66
N ILE A 15 -57.90 1.64 42.73
CA ILE A 15 -57.81 2.70 41.71
C ILE A 15 -56.41 3.33 41.68
N GLU A 16 -55.78 3.52 42.82
CA GLU A 16 -54.47 4.11 42.96
C GLU A 16 -53.39 3.18 42.35
N LEU A 17 -53.53 1.86 42.51
CA LEU A 17 -52.70 0.86 41.88
C LEU A 17 -52.85 0.90 40.35
N VAL A 18 -54.06 0.93 39.82
CA VAL A 18 -54.33 0.98 38.38
C VAL A 18 -53.77 2.22 37.73
N VAL A 19 -53.94 3.37 38.38
CA VAL A 19 -53.35 4.65 37.89
C VAL A 19 -51.83 4.59 37.91
N ALA A 20 -51.23 4.08 38.99
CA ALA A 20 -49.75 3.99 39.10
C ALA A 20 -49.14 3.08 38.01
N ILE A 21 -49.73 1.90 37.76
CA ILE A 21 -49.21 1.00 36.69
C ILE A 21 -49.45 1.58 35.28
N SER A 22 -50.54 2.29 35.06
CA SER A 22 -50.83 2.92 33.76
C SER A 22 -49.81 4.04 33.46
N ILE A 23 -49.53 4.92 34.41
CA ILE A 23 -48.55 5.97 34.27
C ILE A 23 -47.14 5.36 34.11
N SER A 24 -46.79 4.35 34.91
CA SER A 24 -45.52 3.67 34.82
C SER A 24 -45.31 3.02 33.44
N ALA A 25 -46.33 2.37 32.88
CA ALA A 25 -46.26 1.77 31.55
C ALA A 25 -46.02 2.79 30.45
N ILE A 26 -46.65 3.97 30.53
CA ILE A 26 -46.45 5.08 29.60
C ILE A 26 -44.99 5.59 29.71
N LEU A 27 -44.50 5.85 30.93
CA LEU A 27 -43.15 6.34 31.16
C LEU A 27 -42.09 5.35 30.68
N VAL A 28 -42.24 4.06 30.94
CA VAL A 28 -41.32 3.00 30.47
C VAL A 28 -41.31 2.96 28.94
N SER A 29 -42.47 3.10 28.28
CA SER A 29 -42.55 3.12 26.82
C SER A 29 -41.77 4.30 26.21
N PHE A 30 -41.90 5.51 26.79
CA PHE A 30 -41.10 6.67 26.36
C PHE A 30 -39.61 6.50 26.63
N MET A 31 -39.22 5.97 27.77
CA MET A 31 -37.82 5.69 28.10
C MET A 31 -37.23 4.66 27.13
N ALA A 32 -37.91 3.58 26.82
CA ALA A 32 -37.47 2.55 25.87
C ALA A 32 -37.21 3.15 24.49
N MET A 33 -38.14 3.98 23.97
CA MET A 33 -37.98 4.64 22.66
C MET A 33 -36.76 5.61 22.65
N PHE A 34 -36.57 6.39 23.71
CA PHE A 34 -35.45 7.31 23.84
C PHE A 34 -34.09 6.57 23.86
N ILE A 35 -34.01 5.51 24.67
CA ILE A 35 -32.78 4.71 24.80
C ILE A 35 -32.43 4.03 23.48
N THR A 36 -33.40 3.38 22.81
CA THR A 36 -33.17 2.68 21.54
C THR A 36 -32.65 3.64 20.46
N THR A 37 -33.23 4.83 20.32
CA THR A 37 -32.83 5.84 19.36
C THR A 37 -31.39 6.34 19.62
N SER A 38 -31.07 6.63 20.88
CA SER A 38 -29.73 7.11 21.28
C SER A 38 -28.65 6.05 21.05
N VAL A 39 -28.96 4.79 21.38
CA VAL A 39 -28.03 3.66 21.17
C VAL A 39 -27.81 3.40 19.67
N GLN A 40 -28.86 3.44 18.86
CA GLN A 40 -28.74 3.30 17.40
C GLN A 40 -27.90 4.42 16.79
N ALA A 41 -28.10 5.68 17.22
CA ALA A 41 -27.30 6.82 16.77
C ALA A 41 -25.82 6.66 17.14
N TYR A 42 -25.51 6.19 18.35
CA TYR A 42 -24.14 5.90 18.78
C TYR A 42 -23.47 4.84 17.89
N PHE A 43 -24.15 3.72 17.63
CA PHE A 43 -23.60 2.67 16.76
C PHE A 43 -23.42 3.15 15.30
N ALA A 44 -24.34 3.95 14.77
CA ALA A 44 -24.19 4.54 13.44
C ALA A 44 -22.96 5.47 13.37
N GLN A 45 -22.76 6.32 14.37
CA GLN A 45 -21.60 7.18 14.44
C GLN A 45 -20.29 6.39 14.57
N SER A 46 -20.27 5.33 15.41
CA SER A 46 -19.12 4.46 15.58
C SER A 46 -18.73 3.75 14.26
N ARG A 47 -19.72 3.21 13.52
CA ARG A 47 -19.49 2.60 12.22
C ARG A 47 -18.89 3.59 11.21
N ARG A 48 -19.44 4.81 11.12
CA ARG A 48 -18.91 5.85 10.23
C ARG A 48 -17.47 6.23 10.58
N ALA A 49 -17.16 6.35 11.88
CA ALA A 49 -15.80 6.62 12.33
C ALA A 49 -14.84 5.49 11.91
N THR A 50 -15.25 4.21 12.06
CA THR A 50 -14.45 3.06 11.62
C THR A 50 -14.22 3.06 10.10
N LEU A 51 -15.24 3.37 9.29
CA LEU A 51 -15.10 3.45 7.83
C LEU A 51 -14.14 4.58 7.43
N LEU A 52 -14.20 5.73 8.09
CA LEU A 52 -13.28 6.86 7.85
C LEU A 52 -11.84 6.50 8.22
N ASP A 53 -11.59 5.88 9.37
CA ASP A 53 -10.27 5.44 9.80
C ASP A 53 -9.68 4.40 8.85
N SER A 54 -10.49 3.43 8.40
CA SER A 54 -10.09 2.45 7.39
C SER A 54 -9.73 3.12 6.07
N SER A 55 -10.52 4.09 5.62
CA SER A 55 -10.27 4.81 4.36
C SER A 55 -8.99 5.62 4.40
N ASP A 56 -8.73 6.31 5.52
CA ASP A 56 -7.51 7.10 5.73
C ASP A 56 -6.27 6.19 5.77
N THR A 57 -6.37 5.03 6.40
CA THR A 57 -5.30 4.02 6.39
C THR A 57 -4.98 3.54 4.99
N VAL A 58 -5.99 3.21 4.17
CA VAL A 58 -5.80 2.81 2.76
C VAL A 58 -5.06 3.90 1.99
N VAL A 59 -5.56 5.14 2.08
CA VAL A 59 -5.00 6.26 1.32
C VAL A 59 -3.55 6.52 1.71
N ARG A 60 -3.23 6.53 3.01
CA ARG A 60 -1.85 6.79 3.48
C ARG A 60 -0.89 5.69 3.05
N MET A 61 -1.26 4.42 3.23
CA MET A 61 -0.39 3.30 2.87
C MET A 61 -0.14 3.26 1.36
N LEU A 62 -1.21 3.35 0.58
CA LEU A 62 -1.12 3.30 -0.87
C LEU A 62 -0.35 4.50 -1.43
N ALA A 63 -0.61 5.72 -0.93
CA ALA A 63 0.11 6.92 -1.34
C ALA A 63 1.60 6.85 -0.98
N SER A 64 1.95 6.26 0.16
CA SER A 64 3.35 6.03 0.54
C SER A 64 4.04 5.08 -0.43
N ASP A 65 3.42 3.92 -0.72
CA ASP A 65 4.01 2.93 -1.62
C ASP A 65 4.09 3.43 -3.07
N VAL A 66 3.07 4.16 -3.56
CA VAL A 66 3.09 4.75 -4.89
C VAL A 66 4.20 5.81 -5.04
N ARG A 67 4.46 6.61 -4.01
CA ARG A 67 5.56 7.59 -4.04
C ARG A 67 6.93 6.94 -4.06
N THR A 68 7.10 5.80 -3.41
CA THR A 68 8.35 5.05 -3.39
C THR A 68 8.43 4.00 -4.51
N ALA A 69 7.49 3.99 -5.43
CA ALA A 69 7.51 3.08 -6.56
C ALA A 69 8.66 3.42 -7.51
N LEU A 70 9.27 2.38 -8.10
CA LEU A 70 10.19 2.56 -9.23
C LEU A 70 9.43 3.30 -10.35
N PRO A 71 10.01 4.33 -10.97
CA PRO A 71 9.38 5.04 -12.08
C PRO A 71 8.80 4.08 -13.12
N ASN A 72 7.59 4.36 -13.57
CA ASN A 72 6.87 3.59 -14.61
C ASN A 72 6.65 2.09 -14.28
N SER A 73 6.72 1.69 -13.01
CA SER A 73 6.52 0.29 -12.60
C SER A 73 5.10 -0.04 -12.17
N VAL A 74 4.22 0.95 -12.04
CA VAL A 74 2.85 0.67 -11.58
C VAL A 74 2.05 0.02 -12.71
N ARG A 75 1.47 -1.15 -12.44
CA ARG A 75 0.63 -1.88 -13.40
C ARG A 75 -0.67 -2.38 -12.77
N LEU A 76 -1.72 -2.52 -13.57
CA LEU A 76 -3.02 -2.98 -13.13
C LEU A 76 -3.06 -4.51 -13.01
N ILE A 77 -3.72 -4.99 -11.97
CA ILE A 77 -4.13 -6.37 -11.80
C ILE A 77 -5.65 -6.45 -11.98
N ASN A 78 -6.11 -7.27 -12.92
CA ASN A 78 -7.53 -7.53 -13.10
C ASN A 78 -7.72 -8.97 -13.64
N ASN A 79 -8.46 -9.79 -12.88
CA ASN A 79 -8.85 -11.13 -13.31
C ASN A 79 -10.36 -11.36 -13.20
N GLY A 80 -11.15 -10.30 -13.09
CA GLY A 80 -12.60 -10.33 -12.92
C GLY A 80 -13.07 -10.47 -11.48
N SER A 81 -12.42 -11.26 -10.63
CA SER A 81 -12.75 -11.41 -9.20
C SER A 81 -11.87 -10.55 -8.31
N PHE A 82 -10.65 -10.30 -8.72
CA PHE A 82 -9.69 -9.45 -8.02
C PHE A 82 -9.32 -8.27 -8.91
N VAL A 83 -9.36 -7.08 -8.33
CA VAL A 83 -8.89 -5.85 -8.96
C VAL A 83 -7.81 -5.25 -8.07
N GLY A 84 -6.74 -4.73 -8.67
CA GLY A 84 -5.65 -4.20 -7.87
C GLY A 84 -4.58 -3.52 -8.70
N ILE A 85 -3.50 -3.16 -8.03
CA ILE A 85 -2.27 -2.68 -8.64
C ILE A 85 -1.08 -3.45 -8.11
N GLU A 86 -0.04 -3.50 -8.90
CA GLU A 86 1.29 -3.95 -8.52
C GLU A 86 2.31 -2.88 -8.89
N LEU A 87 3.30 -2.70 -8.05
CA LEU A 87 4.39 -1.76 -8.23
C LEU A 87 5.69 -2.35 -7.69
N LEU A 88 6.83 -1.86 -8.16
CA LEU A 88 8.14 -2.21 -7.64
C LEU A 88 8.56 -1.15 -6.62
N THR A 89 8.75 -1.57 -5.36
CA THR A 89 9.07 -0.65 -4.26
C THR A 89 10.57 -0.36 -4.24
N THR A 90 10.95 0.91 -4.30
CA THR A 90 12.32 1.36 -4.11
C THR A 90 12.59 1.65 -2.64
N THR A 91 13.79 1.33 -2.19
CA THR A 91 14.26 1.63 -0.83
C THR A 91 15.33 2.70 -0.80
N ASP A 92 16.04 2.84 -1.92
CA ASP A 92 17.14 3.80 -2.02
C ASP A 92 17.38 4.23 -3.46
N VAL A 93 18.09 5.34 -3.63
CA VAL A 93 18.49 5.88 -4.93
C VAL A 93 19.89 6.48 -4.83
N ALA A 94 20.73 6.18 -5.80
CA ALA A 94 22.03 6.80 -5.96
C ALA A 94 22.19 7.32 -7.40
N GLU A 95 23.16 8.17 -7.63
CA GLU A 95 23.56 8.55 -8.98
C GLU A 95 24.72 7.67 -9.44
N TYR A 96 24.87 7.49 -10.74
CA TYR A 96 25.98 6.75 -11.34
C TYR A 96 26.73 7.61 -12.36
N ARG A 97 27.99 7.25 -12.66
CA ARG A 97 28.75 7.80 -13.79
C ARG A 97 28.48 6.97 -15.03
N ASP A 98 28.26 7.63 -16.15
CA ASP A 98 28.22 6.98 -17.45
C ASP A 98 29.68 6.87 -18.01
N ALA A 99 30.13 5.63 -18.20
CA ALA A 99 31.47 5.35 -18.71
C ALA A 99 31.69 5.90 -20.13
N ALA A 100 30.63 6.05 -20.94
CA ALA A 100 30.74 6.62 -22.30
C ALA A 100 30.97 8.14 -22.31
N THR A 101 30.37 8.85 -21.33
CA THR A 101 30.51 10.32 -21.23
C THR A 101 31.77 10.75 -20.47
N SER A 102 32.23 9.93 -19.56
CA SER A 102 33.43 10.14 -18.79
C SER A 102 34.17 8.80 -18.69
N PRO A 103 35.26 8.55 -19.42
CA PRO A 103 35.97 7.28 -19.41
C PRO A 103 36.62 7.03 -18.05
N ASP A 104 35.79 6.74 -17.06
CA ASP A 104 36.13 6.35 -15.71
C ASP A 104 35.77 4.87 -15.57
N PRO A 105 36.73 3.99 -15.23
CA PRO A 105 36.48 2.56 -15.04
C PRO A 105 35.46 2.26 -13.92
N ARG A 106 35.09 3.27 -13.14
CA ARG A 106 34.07 3.20 -12.10
C ARG A 106 32.68 3.55 -12.62
N GLY A 107 32.51 3.96 -13.87
CA GLY A 107 31.24 4.27 -14.48
C GLY A 107 30.50 3.01 -14.94
N VAL A 108 29.18 3.10 -15.08
CA VAL A 108 28.35 2.04 -15.67
C VAL A 108 28.59 2.00 -17.19
N ASP A 109 28.95 0.83 -17.72
CA ASP A 109 29.09 0.62 -19.17
C ASP A 109 27.76 0.10 -19.75
N PHE A 110 27.10 0.95 -20.54
CA PHE A 110 25.83 0.60 -21.20
C PHE A 110 26.02 -0.20 -22.52
N SER A 111 27.26 -0.39 -22.95
CA SER A 111 27.60 -1.09 -24.20
C SER A 111 28.10 -2.52 -24.01
N GLN A 112 28.55 -2.85 -22.81
CA GLN A 112 29.16 -4.15 -22.48
C GLN A 112 28.60 -4.65 -21.14
N PRO A 113 28.66 -5.97 -20.88
CA PRO A 113 28.35 -6.52 -19.58
C PRO A 113 29.31 -5.97 -18.51
N ASP A 114 28.77 -5.39 -17.46
CA ASP A 114 29.49 -4.86 -16.33
C ASP A 114 29.09 -5.57 -15.04
N SER A 115 30.03 -5.74 -14.15
CA SER A 115 29.81 -6.34 -12.83
C SER A 115 30.26 -5.46 -11.68
N ASN A 116 31.00 -4.38 -11.96
CA ASN A 116 31.54 -3.51 -10.91
C ASN A 116 31.52 -2.05 -11.37
N PHE A 117 30.88 -1.22 -10.59
CA PHE A 117 30.82 0.22 -10.81
C PHE A 117 30.65 0.93 -9.46
N SER A 118 30.90 2.23 -9.43
CA SER A 118 30.73 3.04 -8.21
C SER A 118 29.58 4.02 -8.37
N THR A 119 28.88 4.25 -7.28
CA THR A 119 27.81 5.25 -7.21
C THR A 119 28.36 6.63 -6.85
N LEU A 120 27.66 7.67 -7.26
CA LEU A 120 27.83 9.03 -6.75
C LEU A 120 26.83 9.21 -5.58
N GLY A 121 27.35 9.24 -4.36
CA GLY A 121 26.54 9.14 -3.15
C GLY A 121 26.49 7.70 -2.61
N THR A 122 26.12 7.58 -1.35
CA THR A 122 26.07 6.30 -0.64
C THR A 122 24.63 5.81 -0.49
N PHE A 123 24.44 4.49 -0.57
CA PHE A 123 23.18 3.89 -0.18
C PHE A 123 22.99 3.99 1.33
N GLY A 124 21.78 4.35 1.77
CA GLY A 124 21.39 4.31 3.17
C GLY A 124 21.21 2.89 3.70
N THR A 125 21.06 1.90 2.80
CA THR A 125 20.83 0.50 3.13
C THR A 125 22.07 -0.34 2.80
N LEU A 126 23.01 -0.40 3.72
CA LEU A 126 24.19 -1.28 3.64
C LEU A 126 24.28 -2.21 4.85
N PRO A 127 24.65 -3.48 4.67
CA PRO A 127 24.79 -4.20 3.39
C PRO A 127 23.45 -4.37 2.67
N ILE A 128 23.49 -4.47 1.33
CA ILE A 128 22.26 -4.71 0.53
C ILE A 128 21.66 -6.06 0.92
N PRO A 129 20.37 -6.12 1.31
CA PRO A 129 19.71 -7.37 1.65
C PRO A 129 19.59 -8.31 0.45
N ALA A 130 19.66 -9.62 0.68
CA ALA A 130 19.44 -10.61 -0.37
C ALA A 130 18.03 -10.49 -0.97
N GLY A 131 17.92 -10.70 -2.27
CA GLY A 131 16.65 -10.60 -2.99
C GLY A 131 16.28 -9.19 -3.45
N TYR A 132 17.14 -8.20 -3.22
CA TYR A 132 16.99 -6.85 -3.78
C TYR A 132 17.47 -6.82 -5.22
N TYR A 133 17.05 -5.79 -5.94
CA TYR A 133 17.38 -5.55 -7.34
C TYR A 133 17.98 -4.16 -7.52
N LEU A 134 18.80 -4.01 -8.57
CA LEU A 134 19.23 -2.69 -9.04
C LEU A 134 18.55 -2.40 -10.37
N SER A 135 18.03 -1.19 -10.54
CA SER A 135 17.34 -0.77 -11.76
C SER A 135 17.84 0.58 -12.26
N ILE A 136 18.07 0.66 -13.59
CA ILE A 136 18.45 1.87 -14.32
C ILE A 136 17.55 2.00 -15.54
N GLY A 137 16.98 3.19 -15.77
CA GLY A 137 16.33 3.53 -17.04
C GLY A 137 15.01 2.82 -17.30
N ASN A 138 14.22 2.49 -16.25
CA ASN A 138 12.90 1.87 -16.44
C ASN A 138 11.92 2.86 -17.10
N ALA A 139 11.52 2.57 -18.34
CA ALA A 139 10.52 3.35 -19.07
C ALA A 139 9.11 2.72 -19.05
N GLY A 140 8.97 1.47 -18.56
CA GLY A 140 7.71 0.74 -18.55
C GLY A 140 7.16 0.40 -19.93
N THR A 141 8.05 0.34 -20.93
CA THR A 141 7.72 -0.03 -22.32
C THR A 141 8.42 -1.31 -22.70
N PRO A 142 7.90 -2.09 -23.67
CA PRO A 142 8.54 -3.33 -24.09
C PRO A 142 10.03 -3.15 -24.41
N GLY A 143 10.89 -3.98 -23.84
CA GLY A 143 12.34 -3.90 -23.90
C GLY A 143 12.98 -2.95 -22.88
N GLN A 144 12.19 -2.10 -22.21
CA GLN A 144 12.60 -1.16 -21.17
C GLN A 144 11.69 -1.24 -19.94
N ASP A 145 11.12 -2.41 -19.69
CA ASP A 145 10.24 -2.67 -18.55
C ASP A 145 10.98 -3.54 -17.51
N ALA A 146 11.04 -3.05 -16.29
CA ALA A 146 11.65 -3.76 -15.17
C ALA A 146 11.00 -5.12 -14.89
N TYR A 147 9.74 -5.31 -15.23
CA TYR A 147 9.08 -6.61 -15.10
C TYR A 147 9.57 -7.68 -16.11
N GLU A 148 10.29 -7.30 -17.15
CA GLU A 148 10.91 -8.24 -18.07
C GLU A 148 12.18 -8.89 -17.50
N LEU A 149 12.73 -8.36 -16.38
CA LEU A 149 13.94 -8.85 -15.70
C LEU A 149 15.17 -8.87 -16.62
N THR A 150 15.22 -7.91 -17.55
CA THR A 150 16.31 -7.75 -18.54
C THR A 150 16.63 -6.28 -18.71
N HIS A 151 17.83 -5.96 -19.14
CA HIS A 151 18.30 -4.65 -19.61
C HIS A 151 18.15 -3.44 -18.68
N VAL A 152 17.12 -3.37 -17.85
CA VAL A 152 16.84 -2.22 -16.97
C VAL A 152 16.79 -2.58 -15.50
N ILE A 153 16.84 -3.87 -15.17
CA ILE A 153 16.81 -4.37 -13.79
C ILE A 153 17.60 -5.68 -13.70
N THR A 154 18.25 -5.93 -12.59
CA THR A 154 18.92 -7.21 -12.31
C THR A 154 17.92 -8.35 -12.25
N PRO A 155 18.28 -9.57 -12.70
CA PRO A 155 17.37 -10.72 -12.68
C PRO A 155 17.06 -11.20 -11.26
N ASN A 156 16.01 -12.02 -11.13
CA ASN A 156 15.67 -12.67 -9.86
C ASN A 156 16.86 -13.46 -9.31
N GLY A 157 17.15 -13.27 -8.01
CA GLY A 157 18.23 -13.96 -7.32
C GLY A 157 19.65 -13.46 -7.66
N ALA A 158 19.78 -12.32 -8.34
CA ALA A 158 21.08 -11.69 -8.55
C ALA A 158 21.77 -11.40 -7.20
N ALA A 159 23.02 -11.81 -7.06
CA ALA A 159 23.83 -11.41 -5.92
C ALA A 159 24.32 -9.97 -6.13
N ILE A 160 23.91 -9.08 -5.24
CA ILE A 160 24.28 -7.67 -5.28
C ILE A 160 24.96 -7.35 -3.97
N THR A 161 26.16 -6.77 -4.03
CA THR A 161 26.86 -6.27 -2.86
C THR A 161 27.25 -4.82 -3.09
N ALA A 162 27.23 -4.03 -2.04
CA ALA A 162 27.79 -2.70 -2.05
C ALA A 162 28.54 -2.43 -0.76
N SER A 163 29.62 -1.65 -0.86
CA SER A 163 30.41 -1.21 0.27
C SER A 163 30.92 0.20 0.01
N THR A 164 31.03 0.99 1.07
CA THR A 164 31.54 2.35 0.97
C THR A 164 32.98 2.36 0.46
N ASP A 165 33.26 3.15 -0.59
CA ASP A 165 34.59 3.30 -1.16
C ASP A 165 35.49 4.05 -0.18
N VAL A 166 36.61 3.43 0.19
CA VAL A 166 37.58 4.03 1.12
C VAL A 166 38.47 5.06 0.45
N THR A 167 38.61 5.00 -0.88
CA THR A 167 39.46 5.90 -1.67
C THR A 167 38.71 7.17 -2.06
N TYR A 168 37.40 7.04 -2.30
CA TYR A 168 36.52 8.14 -2.69
C TYR A 168 35.39 8.28 -1.68
N PRO A 169 35.61 8.97 -0.55
CA PRO A 169 34.57 9.12 0.48
C PRO A 169 33.29 9.75 -0.06
N GLY A 170 32.16 9.12 0.20
CA GLY A 170 30.86 9.55 -0.31
C GLY A 170 30.40 8.79 -1.55
N GLU A 171 31.12 7.75 -1.96
CA GLU A 171 30.76 6.82 -3.02
C GLU A 171 30.64 5.40 -2.45
N ASP A 172 29.85 4.55 -3.10
CA ASP A 172 29.80 3.13 -2.80
C ASP A 172 30.23 2.32 -4.03
N ASP A 173 31.06 1.30 -3.79
CA ASP A 173 31.42 0.31 -4.79
C ASP A 173 30.34 -0.76 -4.85
N VAL A 174 29.73 -0.92 -6.01
CA VAL A 174 28.70 -1.93 -6.28
C VAL A 174 29.32 -3.08 -7.05
N SER A 175 29.02 -4.31 -6.63
CA SER A 175 29.44 -5.52 -7.33
C SER A 175 28.24 -6.44 -7.57
N LEU A 176 28.11 -6.90 -8.81
CA LEU A 176 27.13 -7.87 -9.25
C LEU A 176 27.78 -9.25 -9.35
N GLY A 177 27.16 -10.28 -8.80
CA GLY A 177 27.65 -11.65 -8.85
C GLY A 177 27.72 -12.25 -10.26
N SER A 178 27.04 -11.63 -11.22
CA SER A 178 27.13 -11.96 -12.65
C SER A 178 27.10 -10.66 -13.46
N PRO A 179 27.97 -10.51 -14.46
CA PRO A 179 27.95 -9.33 -15.32
C PRO A 179 26.60 -9.13 -16.00
N MET A 180 26.15 -7.87 -16.07
CA MET A 180 24.90 -7.47 -16.69
C MET A 180 25.12 -6.23 -17.57
N THR A 181 24.39 -6.12 -18.66
CA THR A 181 24.34 -4.89 -19.46
C THR A 181 23.03 -4.16 -19.17
N PHE A 182 23.15 -2.95 -18.60
CA PHE A 182 22.04 -2.01 -18.59
C PHE A 182 22.02 -1.31 -19.95
N ASN A 183 20.99 -1.52 -20.77
CA ASN A 183 21.01 -1.03 -22.15
C ASN A 183 20.52 0.42 -22.29
N PHE A 184 19.92 0.98 -21.25
CA PHE A 184 19.25 2.27 -21.31
C PHE A 184 19.69 3.17 -20.15
N PRO A 185 20.48 4.22 -20.43
CA PRO A 185 20.87 5.16 -19.40
C PRO A 185 19.65 5.95 -18.90
N SER A 186 19.65 6.25 -17.62
CA SER A 186 18.68 7.16 -17.03
C SER A 186 19.01 8.60 -17.45
N PRO A 187 18.03 9.40 -17.90
CA PRO A 187 18.25 10.81 -18.21
C PRO A 187 18.79 11.64 -17.04
N THR A 188 18.51 11.19 -15.83
CA THR A 188 18.93 11.84 -14.58
C THR A 188 20.10 11.12 -13.88
N HIS A 189 20.72 10.13 -14.53
CA HIS A 189 21.80 9.30 -14.01
C HIS A 189 21.46 8.59 -12.68
N LYS A 190 20.19 8.22 -12.48
CA LYS A 190 19.73 7.55 -11.26
C LYS A 190 19.78 6.03 -11.38
N LEU A 191 20.26 5.42 -10.30
CA LEU A 191 20.24 4.00 -10.03
C LEU A 191 19.35 3.76 -8.82
N PHE A 192 18.35 2.90 -8.96
CA PHE A 192 17.39 2.59 -7.91
C PHE A 192 17.69 1.23 -7.28
N LEU A 193 17.68 1.19 -5.95
CA LEU A 193 17.69 -0.04 -5.19
C LEU A 193 16.23 -0.45 -4.92
N VAL A 194 15.83 -1.60 -5.46
CA VAL A 194 14.44 -2.09 -5.43
C VAL A 194 14.33 -3.28 -4.49
N SER A 195 13.44 -3.22 -3.51
CA SER A 195 13.22 -4.31 -2.55
C SER A 195 12.32 -5.44 -3.10
N GLY A 196 11.66 -5.20 -4.22
CA GLY A 196 10.78 -6.16 -4.87
C GLY A 196 9.38 -5.62 -5.12
N PRO A 197 8.46 -6.49 -5.60
CA PRO A 197 7.11 -6.09 -5.90
C PRO A 197 6.24 -5.95 -4.65
N THR A 198 5.31 -5.01 -4.72
CA THR A 198 4.22 -4.82 -3.77
C THR A 198 2.91 -4.80 -4.54
N ALA A 199 1.92 -5.58 -4.10
CA ALA A 199 0.60 -5.60 -4.71
C ALA A 199 -0.49 -5.22 -3.71
N TYR A 200 -1.48 -4.49 -4.19
CA TYR A 200 -2.74 -4.25 -3.49
C TYR A 200 -3.83 -4.98 -4.23
N LEU A 201 -4.43 -5.99 -3.58
CA LEU A 201 -5.54 -6.76 -4.14
C LEU A 201 -6.83 -6.48 -3.38
N CYS A 202 -7.83 -6.09 -4.12
CA CYS A 202 -9.20 -5.96 -3.70
C CYS A 202 -9.96 -7.24 -4.04
N ASP A 203 -10.51 -7.87 -3.00
CA ASP A 203 -11.41 -9.01 -3.09
C ASP A 203 -12.81 -8.55 -2.65
N THR A 204 -13.69 -8.29 -3.61
CA THR A 204 -15.07 -7.88 -3.32
C THR A 204 -15.93 -9.01 -2.76
N GLY A 205 -15.56 -10.27 -3.02
CA GLY A 205 -16.21 -11.44 -2.44
C GLY A 205 -15.92 -11.59 -0.95
N ALA A 206 -14.67 -11.41 -0.55
CA ALA A 206 -14.24 -11.38 0.85
C ALA A 206 -14.40 -9.99 1.49
N GLN A 207 -14.75 -8.97 0.73
CA GLN A 207 -14.87 -7.57 1.14
C GLN A 207 -13.60 -7.01 1.79
N THR A 208 -12.43 -7.31 1.21
CA THR A 208 -11.14 -6.93 1.76
C THR A 208 -10.26 -6.25 0.73
N LEU A 209 -9.39 -5.35 1.21
CA LEU A 209 -8.23 -4.85 0.49
C LEU A 209 -6.98 -5.32 1.26
N THR A 210 -6.11 -6.06 0.58
CA THR A 210 -4.91 -6.65 1.18
C THR A 210 -3.67 -6.19 0.41
N ARG A 211 -2.64 -5.78 1.15
CA ARG A 211 -1.31 -5.45 0.65
C ARG A 211 -0.44 -6.70 0.72
N PHE A 212 0.23 -7.05 -0.37
CA PHE A 212 1.16 -8.17 -0.47
C PHE A 212 2.56 -7.67 -0.78
N SER A 213 3.57 -8.30 -0.18
CA SER A 213 4.98 -8.02 -0.44
C SER A 213 5.85 -9.26 -0.17
N GLY A 214 7.12 -9.24 -0.59
CA GLY A 214 8.07 -10.34 -0.31
C GLY A 214 7.95 -11.51 -1.26
N TYR A 215 7.51 -11.30 -2.50
CA TYR A 215 7.44 -12.30 -3.56
C TYR A 215 8.33 -11.88 -4.74
N SER A 216 8.53 -12.78 -5.71
CA SER A 216 9.42 -12.56 -6.84
C SER A 216 8.78 -11.65 -7.89
N ILE A 217 9.61 -10.93 -8.66
CA ILE A 217 9.11 -10.20 -9.84
C ILE A 217 8.68 -11.22 -10.90
N ALA A 218 7.48 -11.03 -11.48
CA ALA A 218 6.98 -11.82 -12.58
C ALA A 218 6.68 -10.94 -13.80
N THR A 219 6.97 -11.44 -14.97
CA THR A 219 6.78 -10.70 -16.24
C THR A 219 5.32 -10.34 -16.48
N THR A 220 4.40 -11.21 -16.10
CA THR A 220 2.96 -10.99 -16.30
C THR A 220 2.19 -10.92 -15.00
N THR A 221 1.19 -10.03 -14.93
CA THR A 221 0.31 -9.92 -13.77
C THR A 221 -0.53 -11.18 -13.53
N SER A 222 -0.73 -12.03 -14.55
CA SER A 222 -1.47 -13.28 -14.41
C SER A 222 -0.83 -14.28 -13.44
N THR A 223 0.48 -14.16 -13.20
CA THR A 223 1.21 -14.97 -12.21
C THR A 223 0.81 -14.63 -10.78
N HIS A 224 0.51 -13.36 -10.49
CA HIS A 224 0.26 -12.82 -9.15
C HIS A 224 -1.11 -12.14 -9.00
N ASN A 225 -2.10 -12.55 -9.79
CA ASN A 225 -3.41 -11.91 -9.85
C ASN A 225 -4.44 -12.45 -8.85
N THR A 226 -4.04 -13.28 -7.90
CA THR A 226 -4.87 -13.77 -6.79
C THR A 226 -4.06 -13.87 -5.51
N ALA A 227 -4.72 -13.75 -4.36
CA ALA A 227 -4.07 -13.94 -3.06
C ALA A 227 -3.41 -15.32 -2.95
N ALA A 228 -4.06 -16.38 -3.44
CA ALA A 228 -3.53 -17.73 -3.39
C ALA A 228 -2.21 -17.88 -4.16
N LYS A 229 -2.08 -17.25 -5.34
CA LYS A 229 -0.85 -17.28 -6.14
C LYS A 229 0.28 -16.50 -5.47
N LEU A 230 -0.05 -15.35 -4.88
CA LEU A 230 0.92 -14.55 -4.14
C LEU A 230 1.46 -15.32 -2.92
N TYR A 231 0.59 -15.94 -2.13
CA TYR A 231 1.04 -16.78 -1.01
C TYR A 231 1.86 -17.99 -1.47
N ALA A 232 1.53 -18.57 -2.61
CA ALA A 232 2.31 -19.68 -3.17
C ALA A 232 3.73 -19.28 -3.59
N ASP A 233 3.93 -18.00 -3.97
CA ASP A 233 5.25 -17.41 -4.26
C ASP A 233 5.92 -16.76 -3.02
N GLY A 234 5.44 -17.09 -1.82
CA GLY A 234 6.05 -16.66 -0.56
C GLY A 234 5.64 -15.26 -0.07
N ALA A 235 4.66 -14.61 -0.72
CA ALA A 235 4.21 -13.29 -0.31
C ALA A 235 3.67 -13.28 1.13
N THR A 236 3.93 -12.18 1.82
CA THR A 236 3.26 -11.84 3.08
C THR A 236 2.11 -10.87 2.80
N GLY A 237 0.91 -11.24 3.24
CA GLY A 237 -0.30 -10.42 3.11
C GLY A 237 -0.59 -9.65 4.38
N ALA A 238 -0.82 -8.34 4.28
CA ALA A 238 -1.31 -7.48 5.35
C ALA A 238 -2.68 -6.91 4.99
N LEU A 239 -3.68 -7.16 5.83
CA LEU A 239 -5.01 -6.62 5.64
C LEU A 239 -4.99 -5.11 5.85
N VAL A 240 -5.42 -4.34 4.84
CA VAL A 240 -5.44 -2.87 4.87
C VAL A 240 -6.83 -2.33 5.18
N ALA A 241 -7.88 -2.93 4.58
CA ALA A 241 -9.26 -2.56 4.86
C ALA A 241 -10.21 -3.75 4.80
N GLN A 242 -11.28 -3.64 5.57
CA GLN A 242 -12.47 -4.52 5.55
C GLN A 242 -13.68 -3.72 5.10
N ASN A 243 -14.79 -4.44 4.86
CA ASN A 243 -16.03 -3.85 4.39
C ASN A 243 -15.92 -3.18 3.01
N VAL A 244 -15.05 -3.68 2.15
CA VAL A 244 -14.85 -3.20 0.79
C VAL A 244 -15.98 -3.71 -0.10
N ALA A 245 -16.91 -2.82 -0.44
CA ALA A 245 -18.02 -3.15 -1.32
C ALA A 245 -17.62 -3.09 -2.80
N SER A 246 -16.77 -2.15 -3.17
CA SER A 246 -16.14 -2.09 -4.50
C SER A 246 -14.83 -1.33 -4.47
N CYS A 247 -13.94 -1.65 -5.39
CA CYS A 247 -12.75 -0.84 -5.66
C CYS A 247 -12.41 -0.86 -7.14
N GLN A 248 -11.82 0.22 -7.60
CA GLN A 248 -11.33 0.39 -8.94
C GLN A 248 -10.00 1.13 -8.88
N PHE A 249 -9.05 0.66 -9.66
CA PHE A 249 -7.78 1.33 -9.88
C PHE A 249 -7.67 1.71 -11.34
N ASP A 250 -7.23 2.94 -11.59
CA ASP A 250 -6.91 3.43 -12.93
C ASP A 250 -5.49 3.99 -12.90
N ILE A 251 -4.76 3.82 -13.99
CA ILE A 251 -3.43 4.38 -14.16
C ILE A 251 -3.46 5.30 -15.37
N VAL A 252 -3.12 6.56 -15.15
CA VAL A 252 -2.91 7.52 -16.23
C VAL A 252 -1.42 7.58 -16.51
N ALA A 253 -1.04 7.22 -17.73
CA ALA A 253 0.35 7.31 -18.15
C ALA A 253 0.81 8.77 -18.14
N ALA A 254 2.08 8.97 -17.82
CA ALA A 254 2.70 10.27 -17.85
C ALA A 254 2.61 10.90 -19.26
N ALA A 255 2.25 12.17 -19.33
CA ALA A 255 2.23 12.91 -20.58
C ALA A 255 3.65 13.24 -21.11
N SER A 256 4.67 13.08 -20.27
CA SER A 256 6.10 13.24 -20.61
C SER A 256 6.96 12.45 -19.63
N ALA A 257 8.20 12.16 -20.01
CA ALA A 257 9.19 11.46 -19.17
C ALA A 257 9.50 12.18 -17.83
N SER A 258 9.12 13.42 -17.69
CA SER A 258 9.33 14.24 -16.48
C SER A 258 8.14 14.23 -15.51
N VAL A 259 7.04 13.57 -15.85
CA VAL A 259 5.84 13.46 -15.00
C VAL A 259 5.58 11.99 -14.76
N GLY A 260 5.65 11.54 -13.53
CA GLY A 260 5.40 10.15 -13.17
C GLY A 260 3.96 9.68 -13.49
N GLN A 261 3.72 8.39 -13.39
CA GLN A 261 2.38 7.81 -13.52
C GLN A 261 1.45 8.37 -12.44
N LEU A 262 0.17 8.56 -12.76
CA LEU A 262 -0.87 8.92 -11.80
C LEU A 262 -1.74 7.70 -11.53
N VAL A 263 -1.81 7.29 -10.28
CA VAL A 263 -2.70 6.22 -9.81
C VAL A 263 -3.96 6.84 -9.24
N ILE A 264 -5.11 6.38 -9.70
CA ILE A 264 -6.42 6.82 -9.22
C ILE A 264 -7.09 5.62 -8.53
N LEU A 265 -7.39 5.78 -7.25
CA LEU A 265 -8.17 4.83 -6.47
C LEU A 265 -9.61 5.33 -6.35
N ARG A 266 -10.60 4.48 -6.67
CA ARG A 266 -12.00 4.65 -6.27
C ARG A 266 -12.38 3.49 -5.36
N LEU A 267 -12.71 3.80 -4.11
CA LEU A 267 -13.03 2.81 -3.08
C LEU A 267 -14.38 3.10 -2.47
N LEU A 268 -15.23 2.07 -2.39
CA LEU A 268 -16.49 2.09 -1.66
C LEU A 268 -16.40 1.14 -0.48
N LEU A 269 -16.51 1.69 0.71
CA LEU A 269 -16.65 0.94 1.97
C LEU A 269 -18.10 0.96 2.42
N SER A 270 -18.63 -0.20 2.90
CA SER A 270 -20.03 -0.34 3.32
C SER A 270 -20.15 -1.18 4.58
N SER A 271 -20.82 -0.66 5.60
CA SER A 271 -21.04 -1.37 6.86
C SER A 271 -22.39 -0.99 7.48
N GLY A 272 -23.27 -1.99 7.73
CA GLY A 272 -24.54 -1.81 8.43
C GLY A 272 -25.49 -0.78 7.81
N GLY A 273 -25.44 -0.62 6.49
CA GLY A 273 -26.26 0.35 5.73
C GLY A 273 -25.60 1.73 5.57
N ASP A 274 -24.49 1.99 6.23
CA ASP A 274 -23.67 3.19 6.00
C ASP A 274 -22.66 2.94 4.87
N ASN A 275 -22.50 3.90 3.95
CA ASN A 275 -21.59 3.84 2.82
C ASN A 275 -20.62 5.04 2.85
N LEU A 276 -19.34 4.77 2.56
CA LEU A 276 -18.31 5.77 2.38
C LEU A 276 -17.63 5.55 1.03
N GLN A 277 -17.73 6.50 0.14
CA GLN A 277 -17.03 6.49 -1.14
C GLN A 277 -15.88 7.49 -1.08
N ILE A 278 -14.70 7.04 -1.49
CA ILE A 278 -13.53 7.90 -1.66
C ILE A 278 -12.98 7.79 -3.08
N MET A 279 -12.44 8.88 -3.57
CA MET A 279 -11.63 8.95 -4.78
C MET A 279 -10.34 9.67 -4.43
N GLN A 280 -9.22 9.04 -4.73
CA GLN A 280 -7.91 9.59 -4.42
C GLN A 280 -6.98 9.47 -5.63
N GLU A 281 -6.31 10.56 -5.94
CA GLU A 281 -5.26 10.64 -6.97
C GLU A 281 -3.90 10.66 -6.27
N MET A 282 -2.98 9.82 -6.74
CA MET A 282 -1.65 9.64 -6.15
C MET A 282 -0.61 9.65 -7.26
N PRO A 283 0.19 10.70 -7.37
CA PRO A 283 1.29 10.73 -8.33
C PRO A 283 2.43 9.81 -7.85
N ALA A 284 3.00 9.03 -8.77
CA ALA A 284 4.30 8.40 -8.58
C ALA A 284 5.36 9.47 -8.87
N GLU A 285 5.95 10.02 -7.83
CA GLU A 285 6.84 11.21 -7.91
C GLU A 285 8.25 10.90 -8.42
N ASN A 286 8.61 9.62 -8.53
CA ASN A 286 9.94 9.24 -9.01
C ASN A 286 10.06 9.48 -10.52
N VAL A 287 11.04 10.26 -10.90
CA VAL A 287 11.42 10.50 -12.30
C VAL A 287 12.59 9.56 -12.64
N PRO A 288 12.51 8.83 -13.78
CA PRO A 288 13.52 7.88 -14.20
C PRO A 288 14.89 8.52 -14.48
#